data_35957c3cbfc320677752411960741afa
#
_entry.id   35957c3cbfc320677752411960741afa
#
_cell.length_a   1.000
_cell.length_b   1.000
_cell.length_c   1.000
_cell.angle_alpha   90.00
_cell.angle_beta   90.00
_cell.angle_gamma   90.00
#
_symmetry.space_group_name_H-M   'P 1'
#
loop_
_entity.id
_entity.type
_entity.pdbx_description
1 polymer ?
#
loop_
_entity_poly.entity_id
_entity_poly.type
_entity_poly.pdbx_seq_one_letter_code
_entity_poly.pdbx_strand_id
1 'polypeptide(L)'
;TRLNFPEFKFPFLSPEFRRKIRATSEVGLDFNSQLRPEFIRTLASASWSYRWTDKRRSQHRFDLLDVNYVYVPWKSQNFKDYLENLSDRNSILTKSYEDLLIVSMGYTYIYNSAANRQYASDKRNSHSIRINVEEAGNLLYGASRTIHRQPKIDKGYVIANIPFAQYV
;
A
#
# COMPACT_ATOMS: atom_id res chain seq x y z
N THR A 1 -10.48 10.04 1.66
CA THR A 1 -11.86 9.54 1.89
C THR A 1 -11.84 8.04 2.09
N ARG A 2 -12.55 7.54 3.12
CA ARG A 2 -12.64 6.10 3.42
C ARG A 2 -14.07 5.65 3.54
N LEU A 3 -14.39 4.53 2.91
CA LEU A 3 -15.69 3.86 2.96
C LEU A 3 -15.52 2.52 3.67
N ASN A 4 -16.28 2.32 4.75
CA ASN A 4 -16.27 1.08 5.53
C ASN A 4 -17.59 0.33 5.29
N PHE A 5 -17.49 -0.90 4.86
CA PHE A 5 -18.62 -1.81 4.71
C PHE A 5 -18.54 -2.88 5.79
N PRO A 6 -19.58 -3.03 6.65
CA PRO A 6 -19.57 -4.02 7.73
C PRO A 6 -19.69 -5.46 7.24
N GLU A 7 -19.60 -5.67 5.94
CA GLU A 7 -19.70 -6.97 5.28
C GLU A 7 -18.44 -7.26 4.46
N PHE A 8 -18.11 -8.54 4.33
CA PHE A 8 -17.06 -8.98 3.42
C PHE A 8 -17.54 -8.86 1.97
N LYS A 9 -17.05 -7.85 1.26
CA LYS A 9 -17.37 -7.60 -0.15
C LYS A 9 -16.20 -7.99 -1.04
N PHE A 10 -16.33 -9.15 -1.70
CA PHE A 10 -15.39 -9.59 -2.71
C PHE A 10 -16.11 -9.94 -4.00
N PRO A 11 -15.78 -9.32 -5.15
CA PRO A 11 -16.59 -9.43 -6.36
C PRO A 11 -16.62 -10.83 -6.98
N PHE A 12 -15.58 -11.64 -6.74
CA PHE A 12 -15.41 -12.96 -7.37
C PHE A 12 -15.88 -14.15 -6.52
N LEU A 13 -16.46 -13.91 -5.33
CA LEU A 13 -16.93 -14.97 -4.44
C LEU A 13 -18.47 -15.04 -4.40
N SER A 14 -18.99 -16.26 -4.24
CA SER A 14 -20.42 -16.48 -4.13
C SER A 14 -21.02 -15.78 -2.92
N PRO A 15 -22.31 -15.35 -2.99
CA PRO A 15 -22.99 -14.69 -1.86
C PRO A 15 -23.04 -15.55 -0.60
N GLU A 16 -23.15 -16.86 -0.76
CA GLU A 16 -23.18 -17.81 0.37
C GLU A 16 -21.87 -17.88 1.12
N PHE A 17 -20.75 -17.86 0.39
CA PHE A 17 -19.42 -17.85 0.99
C PHE A 17 -19.14 -16.52 1.69
N ARG A 18 -19.53 -15.40 1.09
CA ARG A 18 -19.36 -14.06 1.67
C ARG A 18 -20.06 -13.90 3.02
N ARG A 19 -21.26 -14.50 3.17
CA ARG A 19 -22.03 -14.45 4.43
C ARG A 19 -21.38 -15.21 5.58
N LYS A 20 -20.52 -16.19 5.30
CA LYS A 20 -19.79 -16.97 6.33
C LYS A 20 -18.59 -16.21 6.90
N ILE A 21 -18.03 -15.27 6.15
CA ILE A 21 -16.86 -14.51 6.56
C ILE A 21 -17.28 -13.26 7.31
N ARG A 22 -16.93 -13.16 8.58
CA ARG A 22 -17.17 -11.99 9.43
C ARG A 22 -16.00 -11.00 9.30
N ALA A 23 -15.85 -10.41 8.14
CA ALA A 23 -14.83 -9.40 7.89
C ALA A 23 -15.47 -8.09 7.45
N THR A 24 -14.85 -6.99 7.80
CA THR A 24 -15.19 -5.64 7.32
C THR A 24 -14.35 -5.33 6.09
N SER A 25 -14.98 -4.81 5.05
CA SER A 25 -14.28 -4.32 3.85
C SER A 25 -14.10 -2.82 3.96
N GLU A 26 -12.90 -2.34 3.69
CA GLU A 26 -12.53 -0.94 3.71
C GLU A 26 -11.96 -0.55 2.34
N VAL A 27 -12.53 0.50 1.75
CA VAL A 27 -12.05 1.11 0.50
C VAL A 27 -11.63 2.54 0.80
N GLY A 28 -10.39 2.87 0.50
CA GLY A 28 -9.81 4.19 0.70
C GLY A 28 -9.45 4.84 -0.63
N LEU A 29 -9.69 6.15 -0.73
CA LEU A 29 -9.22 7.00 -1.81
C LEU A 29 -8.65 8.26 -1.18
N ASP A 30 -7.38 8.54 -1.44
CA ASP A 30 -6.72 9.72 -0.96
C ASP A 30 -6.04 10.46 -2.12
N PHE A 31 -6.14 11.77 -2.07
CA PHE A 31 -5.54 12.67 -3.05
C PHE A 31 -4.89 13.83 -2.31
N ASN A 32 -3.64 14.09 -2.63
CA ASN A 32 -2.85 15.17 -2.07
C ASN A 32 -2.05 15.86 -3.18
N SER A 33 -2.19 17.17 -3.31
CA SER A 33 -1.41 17.96 -4.23
C SER A 33 -0.59 19.00 -3.47
N GLN A 34 0.71 19.01 -3.74
CA GLN A 34 1.67 19.95 -3.17
C GLN A 34 2.17 20.89 -4.26
N LEU A 35 1.87 22.17 -4.10
CA LEU A 35 2.36 23.22 -4.96
C LEU A 35 3.48 23.98 -4.23
N ARG A 36 4.70 23.89 -4.76
CA ARG A 36 5.88 24.60 -4.25
C ARG A 36 6.57 25.36 -5.37
N PRO A 37 7.33 26.42 -5.06
CA PRO A 37 8.08 27.14 -6.07
C PRO A 37 9.09 26.28 -6.82
N GLU A 38 9.56 25.19 -6.22
CA GLU A 38 10.57 24.29 -6.79
C GLU A 38 9.96 23.16 -7.61
N PHE A 39 8.76 22.67 -7.22
CA PHE A 39 8.10 21.54 -7.88
C PHE A 39 6.59 21.48 -7.62
N ILE A 40 5.89 20.81 -8.50
CA ILE A 40 4.50 20.39 -8.29
C ILE A 40 4.49 18.87 -8.14
N ARG A 41 3.90 18.37 -7.04
CA ARG A 41 3.81 16.94 -6.75
C ARG A 41 2.38 16.58 -6.39
N THR A 42 1.83 15.61 -7.08
CA THR A 42 0.51 15.04 -6.82
C THR A 42 0.66 13.59 -6.36
N LEU A 43 0.00 13.26 -5.27
CA LEU A 43 -0.10 11.91 -4.73
C LEU A 43 -1.55 11.48 -4.82
N ALA A 44 -1.82 10.40 -5.53
CA ALA A 44 -3.11 9.75 -5.57
C ALA A 44 -2.97 8.32 -5.04
N SER A 45 -3.80 7.93 -4.08
CA SER A 45 -3.79 6.57 -3.56
C SER A 45 -5.18 5.97 -3.52
N ALA A 46 -5.25 4.67 -3.82
CA ALA A 46 -6.44 3.87 -3.74
C ALA A 46 -6.12 2.57 -2.99
N SER A 47 -6.89 2.25 -1.97
CA SER A 47 -6.66 1.07 -1.16
C SER A 47 -7.94 0.25 -1.01
N TRP A 48 -7.78 -1.07 -0.97
CA TRP A 48 -8.85 -2.02 -0.68
C TRP A 48 -8.34 -3.04 0.32
N SER A 49 -8.91 -3.03 1.51
CA SER A 49 -8.49 -3.89 2.60
C SER A 49 -9.66 -4.62 3.28
N TYR A 50 -9.30 -5.72 3.92
CA TYR A 50 -10.20 -6.51 4.75
C TYR A 50 -9.67 -6.57 6.16
N ARG A 51 -10.59 -6.45 7.12
CA ARG A 51 -10.26 -6.53 8.54
C ARG A 51 -11.20 -7.50 9.25
N TRP A 52 -10.63 -8.40 10.04
CA TRP A 52 -11.43 -9.30 10.90
C TRP A 52 -10.72 -9.53 12.23
N THR A 53 -11.50 -9.98 13.20
CA THR A 53 -11.00 -10.28 14.54
C THR A 53 -11.37 -11.70 14.90
N ASP A 54 -10.39 -12.50 15.35
CA ASP A 54 -10.59 -13.84 15.88
C ASP A 54 -10.39 -13.83 17.39
N LYS A 55 -11.34 -14.51 18.13
CA LYS A 55 -11.30 -14.73 19.57
C LYS A 55 -10.99 -13.49 20.42
N ARG A 56 -11.36 -12.30 19.94
CA ARG A 56 -11.17 -10.99 20.58
C ARG A 56 -9.70 -10.59 20.87
N ARG A 57 -8.73 -11.46 20.63
CA ARG A 57 -7.32 -11.23 20.92
C ARG A 57 -6.47 -11.05 19.68
N SER A 58 -6.91 -11.61 18.57
CA SER A 58 -6.19 -11.58 17.30
C SER A 58 -6.95 -10.71 16.31
N GLN A 59 -6.29 -9.71 15.79
CA GLN A 59 -6.79 -8.87 14.72
C GLN A 59 -5.98 -9.14 13.47
N HIS A 60 -6.67 -9.24 12.35
CA HIS A 60 -6.09 -9.48 11.05
C HIS A 60 -6.50 -8.36 10.12
N ARG A 61 -5.57 -7.89 9.33
CA ARG A 61 -5.81 -6.96 8.23
C ARG A 61 -5.12 -7.52 6.99
N PHE A 62 -5.87 -7.63 5.93
CA PHE A 62 -5.36 -8.02 4.63
C PHE A 62 -5.59 -6.87 3.65
N ASP A 63 -4.52 -6.22 3.24
CA ASP A 63 -4.51 -5.18 2.23
C ASP A 63 -4.41 -5.88 0.87
N LEU A 64 -5.56 -6.07 0.21
CA LEU A 64 -5.65 -6.78 -1.07
C LEU A 64 -5.00 -5.98 -2.18
N LEU A 65 -5.19 -4.68 -2.16
CA LEU A 65 -4.68 -3.76 -3.15
C LEU A 65 -4.39 -2.41 -2.48
N ASP A 66 -3.18 -1.94 -2.60
CA ASP A 66 -2.78 -0.58 -2.24
C ASP A 66 -2.00 0.02 -3.41
N VAL A 67 -2.63 0.97 -4.08
CA VAL A 67 -2.08 1.65 -5.26
C VAL A 67 -1.71 3.07 -4.86
N ASN A 68 -0.44 3.39 -4.99
CA ASN A 68 0.10 4.71 -4.72
C ASN A 68 0.74 5.26 -6.00
N TYR A 69 0.19 6.33 -6.53
CA TYR A 69 0.70 7.01 -7.71
C TYR A 69 1.27 8.38 -7.33
N VAL A 70 2.54 8.55 -7.61
CA VAL A 70 3.26 9.82 -7.49
C VAL A 70 3.40 10.42 -8.87
N TYR A 71 2.94 11.66 -9.04
CA TYR A 71 3.04 12.41 -10.28
C TYR A 71 3.70 13.75 -10.04
N VAL A 72 4.77 14.04 -10.76
CA VAL A 72 5.57 15.28 -10.62
C VAL A 72 5.66 15.98 -11.98
N PRO A 73 4.57 16.68 -12.41
CA PRO A 73 4.48 17.27 -13.74
C PRO A 73 5.48 18.40 -13.99
N TRP A 74 5.92 19.05 -12.93
CA TRP A 74 6.80 20.22 -13.07
C TRP A 74 7.86 20.30 -11.97
N LYS A 75 9.07 20.65 -12.38
CA LYS A 75 10.24 20.93 -11.53
C LYS A 75 10.95 22.16 -12.08
N SER A 76 11.36 23.09 -11.20
CA SER A 76 12.18 24.24 -11.60
C SER A 76 13.57 23.79 -12.09
N GLN A 77 14.23 24.61 -12.91
CA GLN A 77 15.56 24.26 -13.44
C GLN A 77 16.58 24.09 -12.30
N ASN A 78 16.63 25.04 -11.37
CA ASN A 78 17.53 24.96 -10.21
C ASN A 78 17.30 23.69 -9.39
N PHE A 79 16.06 23.21 -9.28
CA PHE A 79 15.75 21.99 -8.56
C PHE A 79 16.16 20.73 -9.34
N LYS A 80 16.09 20.74 -10.66
CA LYS A 80 16.60 19.65 -11.51
C LYS A 80 18.11 19.54 -11.35
N ASP A 81 18.85 20.64 -11.47
CA ASP A 81 20.30 20.69 -11.32
C ASP A 81 20.75 20.21 -9.92
N TYR A 82 19.97 20.57 -8.89
CA TYR A 82 20.17 20.06 -7.53
C TYR A 82 19.97 18.55 -7.43
N LEU A 83 18.90 18.00 -8.05
CA LEU A 83 18.66 16.55 -8.06
C LEU A 83 19.73 15.78 -8.84
N GLU A 84 20.21 16.31 -9.97
CA GLU A 84 21.30 15.71 -10.74
C GLU A 84 22.59 15.62 -9.92
N ASN A 85 22.96 16.68 -9.22
CA ASN A 85 24.13 16.70 -8.33
C ASN A 85 23.98 15.75 -7.13
N LEU A 86 22.75 15.43 -6.73
CA LEU A 86 22.46 14.49 -5.65
C LEU A 86 22.37 13.05 -6.13
N SER A 87 22.12 12.82 -7.44
CA SER A 87 21.89 11.46 -7.97
C SER A 87 23.05 10.51 -7.68
N ASP A 88 24.27 11.01 -7.74
CA ASP A 88 25.50 10.26 -7.46
C ASP A 88 25.68 9.94 -5.96
N ARG A 89 25.06 10.72 -5.08
CA ARG A 89 25.21 10.59 -3.63
C ARG A 89 24.01 9.93 -2.97
N ASN A 90 22.81 10.15 -3.50
CA ASN A 90 21.58 9.65 -2.92
C ASN A 90 20.47 9.39 -3.98
N SER A 91 20.55 8.26 -4.64
CA SER A 91 19.62 7.85 -5.68
C SER A 91 18.15 7.70 -5.18
N ILE A 92 17.96 7.44 -3.88
CA ILE A 92 16.62 7.29 -3.29
C ILE A 92 15.88 8.63 -3.26
N LEU A 93 16.61 9.70 -2.89
CA LEU A 93 16.04 11.05 -2.89
C LEU A 93 15.63 11.50 -4.30
N THR A 94 16.47 11.24 -5.30
CA THR A 94 16.18 11.60 -6.70
C THR A 94 14.92 10.88 -7.19
N LYS A 95 14.81 9.58 -6.92
CA LYS A 95 13.63 8.76 -7.29
C LYS A 95 12.34 9.22 -6.60
N SER A 96 12.41 9.84 -5.44
CA SER A 96 11.22 10.36 -4.73
C SER A 96 10.54 11.53 -5.46
N TYR A 97 11.22 12.13 -6.44
CA TYR A 97 10.71 13.21 -7.27
C TYR A 97 10.50 12.80 -8.74
N GLU A 98 10.46 11.52 -9.01
CA GLU A 98 10.06 10.97 -10.32
C GLU A 98 8.63 10.46 -10.26
N ASP A 99 8.03 10.31 -11.45
CA ASP A 99 6.74 9.64 -11.55
C ASP A 99 6.90 8.18 -11.17
N LEU A 100 6.12 7.71 -10.23
CA LEU A 100 6.24 6.36 -9.69
C LEU A 100 4.88 5.77 -9.37
N LEU A 101 4.67 4.55 -9.83
CA LEU A 101 3.53 3.72 -9.46
C LEU A 101 3.99 2.64 -8.49
N ILE A 102 3.36 2.58 -7.31
CA ILE A 102 3.59 1.55 -6.33
C ILE A 102 2.27 0.79 -6.17
N VAL A 103 2.30 -0.50 -6.42
CA VAL A 103 1.15 -1.37 -6.15
C VAL A 103 1.62 -2.44 -5.19
N SER A 104 1.06 -2.42 -4.00
CA SER A 104 1.42 -3.35 -2.94
C SER A 104 0.24 -4.18 -2.46
N MET A 105 0.57 -5.29 -1.82
CA MET A 105 -0.32 -6.18 -1.10
C MET A 105 0.31 -6.49 0.24
N GLY A 106 -0.51 -6.51 1.30
CA GLY A 106 0.01 -6.69 2.64
C GLY A 106 -0.87 -7.53 3.55
N TYR A 107 -0.24 -8.09 4.57
CA TYR A 107 -0.94 -8.78 5.65
C TYR A 107 -0.38 -8.36 6.99
N THR A 108 -1.26 -7.90 7.86
CA THR A 108 -0.92 -7.53 9.25
C THR A 108 -1.66 -8.42 10.22
N TYR A 109 -0.92 -9.04 11.12
CA TYR A 109 -1.42 -9.77 12.27
C TYR A 109 -1.08 -9.04 13.56
N ILE A 110 -2.07 -8.82 14.41
CA ILE A 110 -1.89 -8.21 15.72
C ILE A 110 -2.50 -9.13 16.79
N TYR A 111 -1.68 -9.60 17.71
CA TYR A 111 -2.12 -10.31 18.89
C TYR A 111 -1.98 -9.42 20.12
N ASN A 112 -3.02 -9.37 20.95
CA ASN A 112 -3.00 -8.62 22.21
C ASN A 112 -3.57 -9.48 23.35
N SER A 113 -2.73 -9.87 24.30
CA SER A 113 -3.13 -10.70 25.42
C SER A 113 -4.11 -9.98 26.36
N ALA A 114 -4.08 -8.65 26.43
CA ALA A 114 -4.91 -7.82 27.30
C ALA A 114 -6.28 -7.45 26.69
N ALA A 115 -6.59 -7.85 25.44
CA ALA A 115 -7.83 -7.46 24.76
C ALA A 115 -9.12 -8.02 25.39
N ASN A 116 -9.02 -8.97 26.34
CA ASN A 116 -10.15 -9.55 27.07
C ASN A 116 -10.19 -9.03 28.51
N ARG A 117 -10.46 -7.74 28.68
CA ARG A 117 -10.45 -7.05 29.98
C ARG A 117 -11.60 -7.38 30.92
N GLN A 118 -12.37 -8.43 30.71
CA GLN A 118 -13.41 -8.85 31.66
C GLN A 118 -12.82 -9.37 33.01
N TYR A 119 -11.49 -9.57 33.07
CA TYR A 119 -10.74 -9.97 34.26
C TYR A 119 -9.58 -9.00 34.55
N ALA A 120 -9.85 -7.71 34.51
CA ALA A 120 -8.82 -6.65 34.69
C ALA A 120 -8.30 -6.53 36.13
N SER A 121 -8.71 -7.39 37.08
CA SER A 121 -8.20 -7.38 38.45
C SER A 121 -6.88 -8.16 38.62
N ASP A 122 -6.48 -8.92 37.64
CA ASP A 122 -5.24 -9.70 37.69
C ASP A 122 -4.09 -8.91 37.08
N LYS A 123 -3.15 -8.47 37.89
CA LYS A 123 -1.92 -7.73 37.53
C LYS A 123 -0.95 -8.62 36.74
N ARG A 124 -1.43 -9.39 35.76
CA ARG A 124 -0.58 -10.20 34.90
C ARG A 124 0.04 -9.35 33.81
N ASN A 125 1.27 -9.69 33.48
CA ASN A 125 1.98 -9.07 32.36
C ASN A 125 1.17 -9.17 31.08
N SER A 126 0.94 -8.06 30.40
CA SER A 126 0.31 -8.02 29.09
C SER A 126 1.40 -7.95 28.01
N HIS A 127 1.21 -8.68 26.94
CA HIS A 127 2.09 -8.64 25.77
C HIS A 127 1.29 -8.45 24.49
N SER A 128 1.89 -7.77 23.54
CA SER A 128 1.36 -7.57 22.20
C SER A 128 2.40 -7.95 21.18
N ILE A 129 1.98 -8.67 20.15
CA ILE A 129 2.82 -9.08 19.03
C ILE A 129 2.18 -8.52 17.77
N ARG A 130 2.98 -7.83 16.94
CA ARG A 130 2.57 -7.37 15.63
C ARG A 130 3.52 -7.92 14.58
N ILE A 131 2.94 -8.56 13.57
CA ILE A 131 3.66 -9.07 12.39
C ILE A 131 3.05 -8.36 11.19
N ASN A 132 3.90 -7.76 10.36
CA ASN A 132 3.52 -7.14 9.11
C ASN A 132 4.38 -7.72 7.99
N VAL A 133 3.73 -8.16 6.92
CA VAL A 133 4.38 -8.62 5.69
C VAL A 133 3.74 -7.84 4.54
N GLU A 134 4.57 -7.20 3.74
CA GLU A 134 4.15 -6.41 2.60
C GLU A 134 5.05 -6.73 1.41
N GLU A 135 4.44 -6.84 0.24
CA GLU A 135 5.15 -6.94 -1.02
C GLU A 135 4.64 -5.91 -2.02
N ALA A 136 5.53 -5.38 -2.86
CA ALA A 136 5.17 -4.45 -3.91
C ALA A 136 5.75 -4.87 -5.27
N GLY A 137 4.99 -4.59 -6.33
CA GLY A 137 5.39 -4.80 -7.72
C GLY A 137 5.23 -6.23 -8.23
N ASN A 138 5.21 -7.26 -7.39
CA ASN A 138 5.10 -8.65 -7.82
C ASN A 138 3.76 -8.96 -8.48
N LEU A 139 2.66 -8.37 -8.00
CA LEU A 139 1.34 -8.48 -8.65
C LEU A 139 1.36 -7.88 -10.06
N LEU A 140 1.94 -6.69 -10.21
CA LEU A 140 2.09 -6.03 -11.52
C LEU A 140 3.01 -6.84 -12.44
N TYR A 141 4.08 -7.39 -11.92
CA TYR A 141 4.98 -8.25 -12.68
C TYR A 141 4.27 -9.51 -13.18
N GLY A 142 3.52 -10.20 -12.33
CA GLY A 142 2.72 -11.35 -12.70
C GLY A 142 1.64 -11.03 -13.74
N ALA A 143 0.89 -9.94 -13.55
CA ALA A 143 -0.13 -9.48 -14.47
C ALA A 143 0.46 -9.08 -15.83
N SER A 144 1.57 -8.35 -15.84
CA SER A 144 2.24 -7.91 -17.07
C SER A 144 2.79 -9.08 -17.88
N ARG A 145 3.27 -10.14 -17.23
CA ARG A 145 3.75 -11.36 -17.90
C ARG A 145 2.63 -12.11 -18.61
N THR A 146 1.39 -12.04 -18.09
CA THR A 146 0.24 -12.72 -18.71
C THR A 146 -0.40 -11.90 -19.83
N ILE A 147 -0.27 -10.57 -19.81
CA ILE A 147 -1.01 -9.68 -20.71
C ILE A 147 -0.17 -9.22 -21.90
N HIS A 148 1.13 -8.96 -21.76
CA HIS A 148 1.97 -8.57 -22.91
C HIS A 148 3.47 -8.74 -22.67
N ARG A 149 4.23 -8.95 -23.77
CA ARG A 149 5.70 -8.92 -23.84
C ARG A 149 6.23 -7.59 -23.33
N GLN A 150 7.04 -7.64 -22.30
CA GLN A 150 7.60 -6.46 -21.65
C GLN A 150 8.77 -5.85 -22.41
N PRO A 151 8.81 -4.55 -22.63
CA PRO A 151 10.07 -3.87 -22.86
C PRO A 151 10.81 -3.77 -21.52
N LYS A 152 11.94 -4.47 -21.39
CA LYS A 152 12.93 -4.23 -20.36
C LYS A 152 13.65 -2.94 -20.71
N ILE A 153 13.48 -1.91 -19.92
CA ILE A 153 14.30 -0.70 -20.00
C ILE A 153 15.37 -0.83 -18.91
N ASP A 154 16.57 -0.36 -19.18
CA ASP A 154 17.78 -0.47 -18.35
C ASP A 154 17.64 -0.01 -16.87
N LYS A 155 16.50 0.57 -16.47
CA LYS A 155 16.25 1.16 -15.16
C LYS A 155 15.03 0.61 -14.40
N GLY A 156 14.49 -0.55 -14.77
CA GLY A 156 13.34 -1.15 -14.05
C GLY A 156 12.20 -1.59 -14.96
N TYR A 157 11.10 -2.01 -14.34
CA TYR A 157 9.90 -2.41 -15.05
C TYR A 157 8.98 -1.21 -15.27
N VAL A 158 8.35 -1.13 -16.45
CA VAL A 158 7.50 -0.02 -16.87
C VAL A 158 6.15 -0.54 -17.31
N ILE A 159 5.06 0.05 -16.83
CA ILE A 159 3.70 -0.19 -17.31
C ILE A 159 3.13 1.14 -17.79
N ALA A 160 2.64 1.18 -19.03
CA ALA A 160 2.11 2.39 -19.67
C ALA A 160 3.07 3.61 -19.58
N ASN A 161 4.37 3.37 -19.75
CA ASN A 161 5.45 4.35 -19.64
C ASN A 161 5.71 4.91 -18.21
N ILE A 162 5.12 4.32 -17.18
CA ILE A 162 5.36 4.71 -15.79
C ILE A 162 6.20 3.64 -15.12
N PRO A 163 7.35 3.99 -14.50
CA PRO A 163 8.14 3.06 -13.71
C PRO A 163 7.37 2.61 -12.46
N PHE A 164 7.49 1.34 -12.09
CA PHE A 164 6.91 0.84 -10.86
C PHE A 164 7.96 0.26 -9.91
N ALA A 165 7.73 0.45 -8.61
CA ALA A 165 8.60 -0.09 -7.58
C ALA A 165 8.29 -1.57 -7.31
N GLN A 166 9.34 -2.35 -7.02
CA GLN A 166 9.26 -3.74 -6.61
C GLN A 166 10.08 -3.94 -5.34
N TYR A 167 9.46 -4.44 -4.27
CA TYR A 167 10.12 -4.81 -3.00
C TYR A 167 9.29 -5.88 -2.24
N VAL A 168 9.93 -6.55 -1.31
CA VAL A 168 9.31 -7.51 -0.36
C VAL A 168 9.71 -7.13 1.06
#